data_3c5b2873a357223d7fdcdfa4b8af9cd8
#
_entry.id   3c5b2873a357223d7fdcdfa4b8af9cd8
#
_cell.length_a   1.000
_cell.length_b   1.000
_cell.length_c   1.000
_cell.angle_alpha   90.00
_cell.angle_beta   90.00
_cell.angle_gamma   90.00
#
_symmetry.space_group_name_H-M   'P 1'
#
loop_
_entity.id
_entity.type
_entity.pdbx_description
1 polymer ?
#
loop_
_entity_poly.entity_id
_entity_poly.type
_entity_poly.pdbx_seq_one_letter_code
_entity_poly.pdbx_strand_id
1 'polypeptide(L)'
;MDKELALNFLKEIFEKVPGDQWISIFAIDRTVEPSARASQKILWNRVDELEELVDRLEPLSATHCIWYGIATRRARLEKGRGGAEDCALIPALWLDLDIAGPGHKTAENLPPTMEDTLKLLDEYNPPTDFIVSTGGGVQPYWLLDEPVPVSIVLPDLDNWYYTWQKILKEHGWHLDNVFDPARILRVPGTFNRKTSNAIPVTIV
;
A
#
# COMPACT_ATOMS: atom_id res chain seq x y z
N MET A 1 5.52 -5.60 16.19
CA MET A 1 5.84 -5.48 14.75
C MET A 1 6.84 -6.56 14.38
N ASP A 2 6.70 -7.16 13.22
CA ASP A 2 7.73 -8.00 12.62
C ASP A 2 8.64 -7.11 11.75
N LYS A 3 9.83 -6.80 12.27
CA LYS A 3 10.77 -5.89 11.61
C LYS A 3 11.43 -6.51 10.39
N GLU A 4 11.71 -7.82 10.45
CA GLU A 4 12.35 -8.55 9.37
C GLU A 4 11.43 -8.59 8.15
N LEU A 5 10.15 -8.95 8.35
CA LEU A 5 9.15 -8.95 7.31
C LEU A 5 8.98 -7.54 6.67
N ALA A 6 8.89 -6.49 7.50
CA ALA A 6 8.74 -5.13 7.01
C ALA A 6 9.95 -4.65 6.19
N LEU A 7 11.17 -4.96 6.67
CA LEU A 7 12.40 -4.58 6.00
C LEU A 7 12.56 -5.32 4.66
N ASN A 8 12.35 -6.63 4.65
CA ASN A 8 12.47 -7.44 3.44
C ASN A 8 11.47 -7.00 2.37
N PHE A 9 10.21 -6.75 2.76
CA PHE A 9 9.20 -6.23 1.87
C PHE A 9 9.59 -4.87 1.26
N LEU A 10 10.02 -3.91 2.09
CA LEU A 10 10.42 -2.59 1.58
C LEU A 10 11.67 -2.66 0.71
N LYS A 11 12.64 -3.53 1.05
CA LYS A 11 13.83 -3.76 0.22
C LYS A 11 13.44 -4.31 -1.15
N GLU A 12 12.51 -5.24 -1.22
CA GLU A 12 12.06 -5.84 -2.48
C GLU A 12 11.30 -4.83 -3.36
N ILE A 13 10.37 -4.06 -2.78
CA ILE A 13 9.64 -3.01 -3.51
C ILE A 13 10.60 -1.97 -4.10
N PHE A 14 11.61 -1.55 -3.35
CA PHE A 14 12.49 -0.45 -3.73
C PHE A 14 13.88 -0.90 -4.20
N GLU A 15 14.08 -2.20 -4.47
CA GLU A 15 15.39 -2.78 -4.83
C GLU A 15 16.09 -2.03 -5.97
N LYS A 16 15.34 -1.68 -7.01
CA LYS A 16 15.88 -1.04 -8.22
C LYS A 16 15.75 0.49 -8.21
N VAL A 17 15.20 1.04 -7.13
CA VAL A 17 15.05 2.50 -7.00
C VAL A 17 16.37 3.12 -6.54
N PRO A 18 16.81 4.26 -7.13
CA PRO A 18 18.02 4.96 -6.67
C PRO A 18 17.92 5.30 -5.17
N GLY A 19 19.02 5.07 -4.45
CA GLY A 19 19.08 5.18 -2.99
C GLY A 19 18.79 6.59 -2.45
N ASP A 20 19.05 7.63 -3.26
CA ASP A 20 18.80 9.03 -2.91
C ASP A 20 17.33 9.48 -3.01
N GLN A 21 16.46 8.62 -3.56
CA GLN A 21 15.03 8.87 -3.60
C GLN A 21 14.41 8.79 -2.20
N TRP A 22 13.34 9.56 -1.97
CA TRP A 22 12.65 9.63 -0.69
C TRP A 22 11.37 8.78 -0.67
N ILE A 23 11.16 8.10 0.45
CA ILE A 23 9.94 7.34 0.74
C ILE A 23 9.15 8.08 1.82
N SER A 24 7.85 8.21 1.62
CA SER A 24 6.94 8.75 2.64
C SER A 24 6.26 7.63 3.42
N ILE A 25 6.25 7.75 4.73
CA ILE A 25 5.45 6.92 5.62
C ILE A 25 4.33 7.77 6.20
N PHE A 26 3.14 7.22 6.21
CA PHE A 26 1.98 7.82 6.85
C PHE A 26 1.50 6.91 7.98
N ALA A 27 1.37 7.46 9.18
CA ALA A 27 0.94 6.70 10.36
C ALA A 27 -0.22 7.41 11.05
N ILE A 28 -1.26 6.66 11.44
CA ILE A 28 -2.42 7.18 12.17
C ILE A 28 -2.53 6.45 13.49
N ASP A 29 -2.45 7.20 14.59
CA ASP A 29 -2.73 6.70 15.94
C ASP A 29 -4.22 6.36 16.07
N ARG A 30 -4.53 5.12 16.41
CA ARG A 30 -5.90 4.62 16.59
C ARG A 30 -6.36 4.60 18.03
N THR A 31 -5.53 5.09 18.95
CA THR A 31 -5.89 5.27 20.36
C THR A 31 -6.50 6.65 20.66
N VAL A 32 -6.41 7.59 19.70
CA VAL A 32 -6.96 8.95 19.81
C VAL A 32 -8.03 9.18 18.73
N GLU A 33 -8.89 10.18 18.96
CA GLU A 33 -9.94 10.52 18.00
C GLU A 33 -9.38 10.82 16.60
N PRO A 34 -9.95 10.22 15.54
CA PRO A 34 -9.42 10.34 14.17
C PRO A 34 -9.38 11.78 13.62
N SER A 35 -10.24 12.67 14.14
CA SER A 35 -10.29 14.09 13.75
C SER A 35 -9.15 14.93 14.32
N ALA A 36 -8.43 14.42 15.35
CA ALA A 36 -7.29 15.12 15.91
C ALA A 36 -6.09 15.10 14.95
N ARG A 37 -5.60 16.28 14.53
CA ARG A 37 -4.35 16.37 13.73
C ARG A 37 -3.15 15.70 14.42
N ALA A 38 -3.16 15.65 15.75
CA ALA A 38 -2.16 14.94 16.55
C ALA A 38 -2.12 13.42 16.32
N SER A 39 -3.20 12.83 15.75
CA SER A 39 -3.25 11.40 15.43
C SER A 39 -2.40 11.02 14.21
N GLN A 40 -1.97 11.98 13.39
CA GLN A 40 -1.28 11.71 12.14
C GLN A 40 0.20 12.04 12.24
N LYS A 41 1.04 11.14 11.75
CA LYS A 41 2.49 11.34 11.61
C LYS A 41 2.92 11.04 10.18
N ILE A 42 3.87 11.83 9.71
CA ILE A 42 4.54 11.60 8.42
C ILE A 42 6.03 11.49 8.69
N LEU A 43 6.62 10.38 8.26
CA LEU A 43 8.05 10.18 8.30
C LEU A 43 8.60 10.14 6.88
N TRP A 44 9.84 10.54 6.76
CA TRP A 44 10.59 10.55 5.52
C TRP A 44 11.93 9.85 5.76
N ASN A 45 12.29 8.93 4.88
CA ASN A 45 13.61 8.34 4.78
C ASN A 45 13.99 8.18 3.31
N ARG A 46 15.27 8.09 3.05
CA ARG A 46 15.76 7.73 1.73
C ARG A 46 15.68 6.22 1.55
N VAL A 47 15.71 5.79 0.30
CA VAL A 47 15.69 4.37 -0.06
C VAL A 47 16.92 3.63 0.50
N ASP A 48 18.08 4.28 0.55
CA ASP A 48 19.30 3.70 1.15
C ASP A 48 19.29 3.66 2.70
N GLU A 49 18.21 4.14 3.35
CA GLU A 49 18.06 4.21 4.82
C GLU A 49 16.88 3.35 5.34
N LEU A 50 16.54 2.24 4.66
CA LEU A 50 15.36 1.41 5.01
C LEU A 50 15.46 0.76 6.40
N GLU A 51 16.65 0.40 6.85
CA GLU A 51 16.87 -0.17 8.18
C GLU A 51 16.54 0.86 9.28
N GLU A 52 17.04 2.09 9.14
CA GLU A 52 16.70 3.19 10.04
C GLU A 52 15.19 3.48 10.00
N LEU A 53 14.59 3.46 8.82
CA LEU A 53 13.14 3.64 8.69
C LEU A 53 12.38 2.61 9.51
N VAL A 54 12.69 1.31 9.37
CA VAL A 54 11.99 0.23 10.08
C VAL A 54 12.18 0.36 11.60
N ASP A 55 13.37 0.75 12.08
CA ASP A 55 13.60 1.04 13.50
C ASP A 55 12.69 2.17 14.03
N ARG A 56 12.44 3.18 13.22
CA ARG A 56 11.52 4.28 13.55
C ARG A 56 10.05 3.87 13.51
N LEU A 57 9.67 2.84 12.73
CA LEU A 57 8.30 2.32 12.67
C LEU A 57 7.96 1.45 13.89
N GLU A 58 8.92 0.77 14.48
CA GLU A 58 8.69 -0.17 15.58
C GLU A 58 7.88 0.42 16.74
N PRO A 59 8.27 1.56 17.34
CA PRO A 59 7.49 2.15 18.45
C PRO A 59 6.12 2.65 17.99
N LEU A 60 5.95 3.07 16.72
CA LEU A 60 4.67 3.52 16.19
C LEU A 60 3.70 2.36 16.01
N SER A 61 4.19 1.19 15.66
CA SER A 61 3.35 0.02 15.36
C SER A 61 2.54 -0.46 16.57
N ALA A 62 2.90 -0.04 17.79
CA ALA A 62 2.13 -0.35 19.00
C ALA A 62 0.71 0.25 18.99
N THR A 63 0.53 1.44 18.42
CA THR A 63 -0.73 2.19 18.47
C THR A 63 -1.21 2.66 17.08
N HIS A 64 -0.33 2.74 16.08
CA HIS A 64 -0.65 3.31 14.78
C HIS A 64 -0.96 2.23 13.73
N CYS A 65 -1.86 2.58 12.82
CA CYS A 65 -1.87 2.00 11.49
C CYS A 65 -0.77 2.68 10.66
N ILE A 66 0.00 1.90 9.90
CA ILE A 66 1.15 2.39 9.15
C ILE A 66 0.99 2.06 7.65
N TRP A 67 1.28 3.05 6.83
CA TRP A 67 1.31 2.95 5.35
C TRP A 67 2.59 3.56 4.80
N TYR A 68 3.03 3.08 3.66
CA TYR A 68 4.10 3.69 2.86
C TYR A 68 3.54 4.22 1.54
N GLY A 69 4.15 5.25 0.98
CA GLY A 69 3.85 5.74 -0.37
C GLY A 69 4.48 4.83 -1.41
N ILE A 70 3.66 4.30 -2.35
CA ILE A 70 4.16 3.41 -3.41
C ILE A 70 5.13 4.12 -4.36
N ALA A 71 4.86 5.36 -4.73
CA ALA A 71 5.79 6.16 -5.48
C ALA A 71 6.81 6.86 -4.58
N THR A 72 8.03 6.99 -5.07
CA THR A 72 9.08 7.80 -4.40
C THR A 72 8.88 9.30 -4.63
N ARG A 73 9.70 10.09 -3.97
CA ARG A 73 9.80 11.55 -4.13
C ARG A 73 11.25 11.94 -4.39
N ARG A 74 11.46 12.99 -5.16
CA ARG A 74 12.83 13.54 -5.40
C ARG A 74 13.41 14.23 -4.18
N ALA A 75 12.55 14.75 -3.31
CA ALA A 75 12.93 15.45 -2.11
C ALA A 75 11.91 15.23 -0.99
N ARG A 76 12.38 15.35 0.24
CA ARG A 76 11.51 15.42 1.41
C ARG A 76 10.68 16.71 1.35
N LEU A 77 9.40 16.62 1.64
CA LEU A 77 8.52 17.79 1.73
C LEU A 77 8.54 18.38 3.15
N GLU A 78 8.40 19.70 3.24
CA GLU A 78 8.30 20.40 4.53
C GLU A 78 7.00 20.08 5.26
N LYS A 79 5.92 19.87 4.51
CA LYS A 79 4.58 19.58 5.07
C LYS A 79 3.87 18.50 4.26
N GLY A 80 3.15 17.63 4.99
CA GLY A 80 2.36 16.60 4.34
C GLY A 80 3.18 15.49 3.71
N ARG A 81 2.52 14.61 2.98
CA ARG A 81 3.11 13.49 2.21
C ARG A 81 3.18 13.77 0.71
N GLY A 82 2.68 14.94 0.28
CA GLY A 82 2.60 15.33 -1.11
C GLY A 82 1.40 14.71 -1.86
N GLY A 83 1.17 15.22 -3.06
CA GLY A 83 0.22 14.73 -4.05
C GLY A 83 0.90 13.98 -5.18
N ALA A 84 0.15 13.75 -6.28
CA ALA A 84 0.65 13.08 -7.47
C ALA A 84 1.79 13.86 -8.14
N GLU A 85 1.74 15.19 -8.08
CA GLU A 85 2.73 16.10 -8.65
C GLU A 85 4.11 16.01 -7.97
N ASP A 86 4.15 15.54 -6.72
CA ASP A 86 5.39 15.37 -5.95
C ASP A 86 6.02 13.99 -6.19
N CYS A 87 5.26 13.07 -6.83
CA CYS A 87 5.71 11.70 -7.09
C CYS A 87 6.80 11.67 -8.19
N ALA A 88 7.81 10.82 -7.98
CA ALA A 88 8.94 10.71 -8.89
C ALA A 88 8.93 9.40 -9.69
N LEU A 89 9.08 8.28 -9.01
CA LEU A 89 9.21 6.94 -9.61
C LEU A 89 8.18 5.99 -9.01
N ILE A 90 7.65 5.10 -9.83
CA ILE A 90 6.80 3.97 -9.44
C ILE A 90 7.58 2.67 -9.66
N PRO A 91 7.80 1.85 -8.62
CA PRO A 91 8.54 0.59 -8.72
C PRO A 91 7.65 -0.62 -9.03
N ALA A 92 6.34 -0.53 -8.80
CA ALA A 92 5.40 -1.64 -8.97
C ALA A 92 4.01 -1.15 -9.36
N LEU A 93 3.24 -1.98 -10.06
CA LEU A 93 1.79 -1.86 -10.15
C LEU A 93 1.15 -2.53 -8.93
N TRP A 94 -0.05 -2.11 -8.56
CA TRP A 94 -0.75 -2.62 -7.38
C TRP A 94 -2.27 -2.60 -7.57
N LEU A 95 -2.96 -3.33 -6.71
CA LEU A 95 -4.38 -3.15 -6.42
C LEU A 95 -4.59 -2.95 -4.91
N ASP A 96 -5.77 -2.50 -4.54
CA ASP A 96 -6.26 -2.46 -3.16
C ASP A 96 -7.67 -3.05 -3.17
N LEU A 97 -7.77 -4.35 -2.94
CA LEU A 97 -9.00 -5.13 -3.05
C LEU A 97 -9.56 -5.33 -1.65
N ASP A 98 -10.63 -4.62 -1.35
CA ASP A 98 -11.40 -4.84 -0.13
C ASP A 98 -12.19 -6.15 -0.22
N ILE A 99 -12.34 -6.87 0.90
CA ILE A 99 -13.09 -8.12 1.02
C ILE A 99 -14.29 -7.86 1.94
N ALA A 100 -15.44 -8.47 1.63
CA ALA A 100 -16.64 -8.34 2.43
C ALA A 100 -16.40 -8.75 3.90
N GLY A 101 -16.76 -7.86 4.83
CA GLY A 101 -16.51 -8.13 6.26
C GLY A 101 -16.78 -6.94 7.17
N PRO A 102 -16.54 -7.10 8.47
CA PRO A 102 -16.69 -6.01 9.45
C PRO A 102 -15.83 -4.82 9.10
N GLY A 103 -16.42 -3.66 8.91
CA GLY A 103 -15.69 -2.40 8.60
C GLY A 103 -15.91 -1.86 7.19
N HIS A 104 -16.53 -2.62 6.30
CA HIS A 104 -16.95 -2.16 4.97
C HIS A 104 -18.45 -1.85 4.94
N LYS A 105 -18.81 -0.62 4.49
CA LYS A 105 -20.19 -0.13 4.47
C LYS A 105 -21.07 -0.77 3.37
N THR A 106 -20.44 -1.33 2.33
CA THR A 106 -21.10 -1.93 1.15
C THR A 106 -20.48 -3.28 0.87
N ALA A 107 -20.81 -4.28 1.70
CA ALA A 107 -20.30 -5.65 1.52
C ALA A 107 -20.84 -6.36 0.26
N GLU A 108 -21.96 -5.90 -0.29
CA GLU A 108 -22.72 -6.58 -1.37
C GLU A 108 -21.95 -6.63 -2.70
N ASN A 109 -21.00 -5.71 -2.92
CA ASN A 109 -20.24 -5.58 -4.17
C ASN A 109 -18.74 -5.84 -3.98
N LEU A 110 -18.37 -6.56 -2.93
CA LEU A 110 -16.98 -6.92 -2.65
C LEU A 110 -16.79 -8.43 -2.80
N PRO A 111 -15.56 -8.90 -3.07
CA PRO A 111 -15.24 -10.33 -2.98
C PRO A 111 -15.72 -10.90 -1.64
N PRO A 112 -16.43 -12.03 -1.64
CA PRO A 112 -17.03 -12.55 -0.40
C PRO A 112 -15.98 -13.10 0.57
N THR A 113 -14.87 -13.65 0.05
CA THR A 113 -13.82 -14.26 0.86
C THR A 113 -12.42 -13.95 0.33
N MET A 114 -11.42 -14.17 1.18
CA MET A 114 -10.00 -14.16 0.79
C MET A 114 -9.71 -15.19 -0.31
N GLU A 115 -10.28 -16.39 -0.19
CA GLU A 115 -10.09 -17.48 -1.14
C GLU A 115 -10.59 -17.11 -2.54
N ASP A 116 -11.78 -16.51 -2.65
CA ASP A 116 -12.33 -16.04 -3.93
C ASP A 116 -11.44 -14.98 -4.57
N THR A 117 -10.87 -14.08 -3.75
CA THR A 117 -9.97 -13.02 -4.23
C THR A 117 -8.65 -13.61 -4.72
N LEU A 118 -8.04 -14.54 -3.97
CA LEU A 118 -6.80 -15.18 -4.36
C LEU A 118 -6.99 -16.03 -5.64
N LYS A 119 -8.10 -16.74 -5.75
CA LYS A 119 -8.42 -17.51 -6.95
C LYS A 119 -8.51 -16.61 -8.19
N LEU A 120 -9.18 -15.44 -8.08
CA LEU A 120 -9.21 -14.47 -9.18
C LEU A 120 -7.81 -14.01 -9.59
N LEU A 121 -6.95 -13.72 -8.61
CA LEU A 121 -5.58 -13.28 -8.89
C LEU A 121 -4.73 -14.37 -9.55
N ASP A 122 -4.92 -15.63 -9.17
CA ASP A 122 -4.23 -16.79 -9.77
C ASP A 122 -4.63 -17.03 -11.23
N GLU A 123 -5.87 -16.65 -11.61
CA GLU A 123 -6.35 -16.76 -13.00
C GLU A 123 -5.80 -15.66 -13.91
N TYR A 124 -5.17 -14.62 -13.34
CA TYR A 124 -4.64 -13.48 -14.08
C TYR A 124 -3.19 -13.71 -14.53
N ASN A 125 -2.86 -13.20 -15.73
CA ASN A 125 -1.51 -13.26 -16.29
C ASN A 125 -1.05 -11.82 -16.67
N PRO A 126 0.11 -11.34 -16.21
CA PRO A 126 1.13 -12.04 -15.41
C PRO A 126 0.68 -12.30 -13.97
N PRO A 127 1.24 -13.35 -13.31
CA PRO A 127 0.98 -13.61 -11.91
C PRO A 127 1.52 -12.48 -11.03
N THR A 128 0.98 -12.35 -9.83
CA THR A 128 1.49 -11.40 -8.84
C THR A 128 2.85 -11.83 -8.30
N ASP A 129 3.75 -10.87 -8.05
CA ASP A 129 5.03 -11.15 -7.38
C ASP A 129 4.80 -11.47 -5.90
N PHE A 130 3.89 -10.73 -5.25
CA PHE A 130 3.43 -11.03 -3.89
C PHE A 130 2.10 -10.36 -3.58
N ILE A 131 1.44 -10.85 -2.55
CA ILE A 131 0.14 -10.35 -2.08
C ILE A 131 0.24 -10.02 -0.59
N VAL A 132 -0.12 -8.80 -0.21
CA VAL A 132 -0.20 -8.36 1.18
C VAL A 132 -1.62 -8.49 1.68
N SER A 133 -1.84 -9.29 2.74
CA SER A 133 -3.10 -9.31 3.48
C SER A 133 -3.14 -8.12 4.45
N THR A 134 -4.15 -7.26 4.30
CA THR A 134 -4.31 -6.03 5.08
C THR A 134 -5.19 -6.19 6.32
N GLY A 135 -5.78 -7.38 6.49
CA GLY A 135 -6.77 -7.67 7.54
C GLY A 135 -8.20 -7.21 7.20
N GLY A 136 -8.42 -6.58 6.06
CA GLY A 136 -9.75 -6.21 5.54
C GLY A 136 -9.83 -6.40 4.03
N GLY A 137 -8.74 -6.85 3.42
CA GLY A 137 -8.59 -7.06 2.00
C GLY A 137 -7.16 -7.48 1.66
N VAL A 138 -6.82 -7.41 0.38
CA VAL A 138 -5.48 -7.74 -0.12
C VAL A 138 -4.93 -6.63 -1.01
N GLN A 139 -3.61 -6.49 -0.99
CA GLN A 139 -2.86 -5.63 -1.89
C GLN A 139 -1.88 -6.50 -2.69
N PRO A 140 -2.27 -6.95 -3.90
CA PRO A 140 -1.36 -7.63 -4.82
C PRO A 140 -0.43 -6.63 -5.50
N TYR A 141 0.78 -7.08 -5.81
CA TYR A 141 1.84 -6.30 -6.44
C TYR A 141 2.41 -7.02 -7.66
N TRP A 142 2.77 -6.22 -8.67
CA TRP A 142 3.52 -6.61 -9.86
C TRP A 142 4.73 -5.69 -9.95
N LEU A 143 5.90 -6.19 -9.66
CA LEU A 143 7.16 -5.43 -9.71
C LEU A 143 7.48 -5.07 -11.16
N LEU A 144 7.92 -3.85 -11.37
CA LEU A 144 8.40 -3.43 -12.69
C LEU A 144 9.87 -3.81 -12.86
N ASP A 145 10.25 -4.16 -14.09
CA ASP A 145 11.64 -4.48 -14.43
C ASP A 145 12.60 -3.33 -14.07
N GLU A 146 12.11 -2.09 -14.24
CA GLU A 146 12.79 -0.86 -13.80
C GLU A 146 11.75 0.12 -13.25
N PRO A 147 12.09 0.94 -12.23
CA PRO A 147 11.21 1.98 -11.73
C PRO A 147 10.90 3.01 -12.82
N VAL A 148 9.61 3.31 -13.04
CA VAL A 148 9.17 4.19 -14.13
C VAL A 148 8.83 5.57 -13.59
N PRO A 149 9.29 6.66 -14.26
CA PRO A 149 8.86 8.02 -13.92
C PRO A 149 7.35 8.17 -13.97
N VAL A 150 6.77 8.80 -12.94
CA VAL A 150 5.31 9.00 -12.83
C VAL A 150 4.74 9.68 -14.07
N SER A 151 5.45 10.66 -14.64
CA SER A 151 5.03 11.36 -15.85
C SER A 151 4.87 10.46 -17.09
N ILE A 152 5.50 9.29 -17.08
CA ILE A 152 5.45 8.31 -18.18
C ILE A 152 4.37 7.27 -17.90
N VAL A 153 4.26 6.78 -16.65
CA VAL A 153 3.42 5.63 -16.30
C VAL A 153 1.93 6.00 -16.11
N LEU A 154 1.58 7.27 -15.96
CA LEU A 154 0.19 7.67 -15.69
C LEU A 154 -0.85 7.08 -16.66
N PRO A 155 -0.67 7.10 -17.99
CA PRO A 155 -1.63 6.49 -18.91
C PRO A 155 -1.76 4.96 -18.72
N ASP A 156 -0.66 4.30 -18.35
CA ASP A 156 -0.64 2.86 -18.10
C ASP A 156 -1.32 2.50 -16.77
N LEU A 157 -1.19 3.34 -15.75
CA LEU A 157 -1.95 3.19 -14.50
C LEU A 157 -3.45 3.31 -14.72
N ASP A 158 -3.89 4.26 -15.55
CA ASP A 158 -5.30 4.40 -15.91
C ASP A 158 -5.81 3.15 -16.66
N ASN A 159 -5.05 2.66 -17.66
CA ASN A 159 -5.38 1.44 -18.37
C ASN A 159 -5.40 0.21 -17.47
N TRP A 160 -4.47 0.11 -16.54
CA TRP A 160 -4.41 -0.93 -15.52
C TRP A 160 -5.67 -0.92 -14.65
N TYR A 161 -6.05 0.25 -14.15
CA TYR A 161 -7.27 0.44 -13.37
C TYR A 161 -8.52 0.00 -14.13
N TYR A 162 -8.71 0.50 -15.36
CA TYR A 162 -9.90 0.15 -16.17
C TYR A 162 -9.96 -1.34 -16.49
N THR A 163 -8.81 -1.96 -16.71
CA THR A 163 -8.73 -3.41 -16.95
C THR A 163 -9.24 -4.18 -15.73
N TRP A 164 -8.72 -3.88 -14.54
CA TRP A 164 -9.14 -4.54 -13.31
C TRP A 164 -10.57 -4.21 -12.90
N GLN A 165 -11.02 -2.98 -13.12
CA GLN A 165 -12.40 -2.60 -12.90
C GLN A 165 -13.36 -3.45 -13.76
N LYS A 166 -13.00 -3.73 -15.02
CA LYS A 166 -13.78 -4.59 -15.90
C LYS A 166 -13.80 -6.04 -15.41
N ILE A 167 -12.63 -6.60 -15.06
CA ILE A 167 -12.50 -7.95 -14.54
C ILE A 167 -13.37 -8.14 -13.30
N LEU A 168 -13.23 -7.26 -12.30
CA LEU A 168 -14.00 -7.34 -11.06
C LEU A 168 -15.49 -7.17 -11.29
N LYS A 169 -15.90 -6.31 -12.20
CA LYS A 169 -17.30 -6.11 -12.56
C LYS A 169 -17.95 -7.36 -13.17
N GLU A 170 -17.20 -8.19 -13.91
CA GLU A 170 -17.68 -9.47 -14.43
C GLU A 170 -18.05 -10.46 -13.32
N HIS A 171 -17.43 -10.30 -12.14
CA HIS A 171 -17.76 -11.04 -10.91
C HIS A 171 -18.81 -10.33 -10.02
N GLY A 172 -19.32 -9.17 -10.45
CA GLY A 172 -20.22 -8.33 -9.64
C GLY A 172 -19.51 -7.55 -8.52
N TRP A 173 -18.19 -7.45 -8.57
CA TRP A 173 -17.38 -6.78 -7.55
C TRP A 173 -16.98 -5.36 -7.96
N HIS A 174 -16.75 -4.52 -6.97
CA HIS A 174 -16.34 -3.12 -7.12
C HIS A 174 -14.84 -2.95 -6.81
N LEU A 175 -14.19 -2.07 -7.55
CA LEU A 175 -12.83 -1.62 -7.28
C LEU A 175 -12.85 -0.12 -6.99
N ASP A 176 -12.36 0.26 -5.83
CA ASP A 176 -12.14 1.67 -5.50
C ASP A 176 -11.07 2.27 -6.42
N ASN A 177 -11.21 3.56 -6.75
CA ASN A 177 -10.18 4.26 -7.50
C ASN A 177 -8.95 4.48 -6.61
N VAL A 178 -7.94 3.64 -6.81
CA VAL A 178 -6.73 3.58 -5.97
C VAL A 178 -5.44 3.84 -6.77
N PHE A 179 -5.54 4.30 -8.02
CA PHE A 179 -4.42 4.46 -8.96
C PHE A 179 -3.83 5.90 -9.00
N ASP A 180 -4.07 6.65 -7.95
CA ASP A 180 -3.33 7.87 -7.68
C ASP A 180 -1.86 7.53 -7.34
N PRO A 181 -0.86 8.09 -8.05
CA PRO A 181 0.56 7.86 -7.74
C PRO A 181 0.95 8.18 -6.29
N ALA A 182 0.21 9.08 -5.63
CA ALA A 182 0.42 9.37 -4.21
C ALA A 182 -0.24 8.34 -3.27
N ARG A 183 -0.71 7.19 -3.80
CA ARG A 183 -1.31 6.14 -3.00
C ARG A 183 -0.40 5.67 -1.89
N ILE A 184 -1.00 5.42 -0.73
CA ILE A 184 -0.34 4.78 0.41
C ILE A 184 -0.92 3.38 0.61
N LEU A 185 -0.02 2.42 0.83
CA LEU A 185 -0.32 1.00 0.98
C LEU A 185 0.22 0.50 2.31
N ARG A 186 -0.33 -0.61 2.82
CA ARG A 186 0.03 -1.15 4.14
C ARG A 186 1.45 -1.70 4.15
N VAL A 187 2.16 -1.48 5.26
CA VAL A 187 3.47 -2.09 5.50
C VAL A 187 3.28 -3.45 6.16
N PRO A 188 3.66 -4.58 5.52
CA PRO A 188 3.70 -5.89 6.15
C PRO A 188 4.56 -5.89 7.42
N GLY A 189 4.25 -6.79 8.36
CA GLY A 189 4.90 -6.80 9.68
C GLY A 189 4.30 -5.80 10.68
N THR A 190 3.41 -4.89 10.24
CA THR A 190 2.66 -3.96 11.11
C THR A 190 1.26 -4.48 11.43
N PHE A 191 0.39 -3.62 11.95
CA PHE A 191 -0.98 -3.99 12.32
C PHE A 191 -2.01 -3.05 11.71
N ASN A 192 -3.12 -3.64 11.23
CA ASN A 192 -4.34 -2.91 10.96
C ASN A 192 -5.15 -2.76 12.26
N ARG A 193 -5.36 -1.53 12.69
CA ARG A 193 -6.07 -1.16 13.93
C ARG A 193 -7.35 -0.36 13.64
N LYS A 194 -7.95 -0.57 12.45
CA LYS A 194 -9.23 0.08 12.10
C LYS A 194 -10.39 -0.41 12.97
N THR A 195 -10.32 -1.66 13.45
CA THR A 195 -11.29 -2.29 14.34
C THR A 195 -10.72 -2.39 15.76
N SER A 196 -11.53 -2.85 16.72
CA SER A 196 -11.11 -3.09 18.11
C SER A 196 -9.97 -4.11 18.24
N ASN A 197 -9.86 -5.03 17.28
CA ASN A 197 -8.79 -6.03 17.26
C ASN A 197 -7.69 -5.57 16.29
N ALA A 198 -6.46 -5.61 16.75
CA ALA A 198 -5.30 -5.39 15.89
C ALA A 198 -5.08 -6.63 15.01
N ILE A 199 -5.23 -6.50 13.70
CA ILE A 199 -5.05 -7.57 12.73
C ILE A 199 -3.65 -7.44 12.12
N PRO A 200 -2.81 -8.50 12.12
CA PRO A 200 -1.51 -8.44 11.46
C PRO A 200 -1.64 -8.14 9.95
N VAL A 201 -0.74 -7.33 9.43
CA VAL A 201 -0.52 -7.15 8.00
C VAL A 201 0.60 -8.09 7.59
N THR A 202 0.31 -9.04 6.70
CA THR A 202 1.21 -10.15 6.34
C THR A 202 1.31 -10.31 4.82
N ILE A 203 2.31 -11.05 4.36
CA ILE A 203 2.38 -11.57 2.98
C ILE A 203 1.71 -12.95 2.98
N VAL A 204 0.92 -13.26 1.96
CA VAL A 204 0.21 -14.52 1.76
C VAL A 204 0.65 -15.19 0.47
#